data_00768dcfc87c3e5e80cbf732f23414bf
#
_entry.id   00768dcfc87c3e5e80cbf732f23414bf
#
_cell.length_a   1.000
_cell.length_b   1.000
_cell.length_c   1.000
_cell.angle_alpha   90.00
_cell.angle_beta   90.00
_cell.angle_gamma   90.00
#
_symmetry.space_group_name_H-M   'P 1'
#
loop_
_entity.id
_entity.type
_entity.pdbx_description
1 polymer ?
#
loop_
_entity_poly.entity_id
_entity_poly.type
_entity_poly.pdbx_seq_one_letter_code
_entity_poly.pdbx_strand_id
1 'polypeptide(L)'
;QYIRNLILCAHALHDHIVHFYHLSALDWVDVTSALKADPAKASALAESLSPWPHNSTRELAAVKAKLEGLIASGQLGIFTNGYWGHPAMHLPPEVNLLAVSHYLQALDYQRKANKVVAILGSKTPNIQNLAVGGVANAINLDNDATLNMEKLYFIKDTLEEVKTFVDQVYLPDVIAIGSMYPEWLGFGAGVTNYMAVPDLPLDSKGTEFDLPGGVIMGGDLGSFRPIERFDDPLFQAKVEESVAHAWYEGDWQKHPWEEEMPRPEYTDFQDDGKYSWVKAPRFEGKAMQVGPLAQILMGYASGHELISK
;
A
#
# COMPACT_ATOMS: atom_id res chain seq x y z
N GLN A 1 -1.63 18.45 -13.06
CA GLN A 1 -2.27 17.51 -12.15
C GLN A 1 -2.09 16.04 -12.62
N TYR A 2 -2.28 15.71 -13.88
CA TYR A 2 -2.13 14.34 -14.41
C TYR A 2 -0.78 13.69 -14.08
N ILE A 3 0.34 14.43 -14.12
CA ILE A 3 1.64 13.88 -13.74
C ILE A 3 1.66 13.52 -12.25
N ARG A 4 1.06 14.32 -11.39
CA ARG A 4 0.91 13.98 -9.95
C ARG A 4 0.10 12.70 -9.76
N ASN A 5 -1.01 12.56 -10.47
CA ASN A 5 -1.83 11.35 -10.43
C ASN A 5 -1.06 10.11 -10.92
N LEU A 6 -0.30 10.23 -12.02
CA LEU A 6 0.55 9.14 -12.51
C LEU A 6 1.63 8.74 -11.51
N ILE A 7 2.26 9.70 -10.83
CA ILE A 7 3.22 9.42 -9.76
C ILE A 7 2.53 8.68 -8.62
N LEU A 8 1.36 9.13 -8.18
CA LEU A 8 0.59 8.48 -7.12
C LEU A 8 0.18 7.05 -7.50
N CYS A 9 -0.31 6.83 -8.73
CA CYS A 9 -0.64 5.50 -9.21
C CYS A 9 0.60 4.58 -9.27
N ALA A 10 1.76 5.09 -9.71
CA ALA A 10 3.00 4.33 -9.71
C ALA A 10 3.47 3.98 -8.29
N HIS A 11 3.32 4.89 -7.33
CA HIS A 11 3.54 4.61 -5.92
C HIS A 11 2.57 3.57 -5.38
N ALA A 12 1.28 3.65 -5.71
CA ALA A 12 0.30 2.67 -5.27
C ALA A 12 0.66 1.25 -5.74
N LEU A 13 1.05 1.08 -7.01
CA LEU A 13 1.53 -0.22 -7.51
C LEU A 13 2.78 -0.70 -6.77
N HIS A 14 3.76 0.18 -6.56
CA HIS A 14 4.97 -0.12 -5.79
C HIS A 14 4.62 -0.54 -4.36
N ASP A 15 3.78 0.22 -3.68
CA ASP A 15 3.52 0.08 -2.26
C ASP A 15 2.68 -1.16 -1.95
N HIS A 16 1.75 -1.54 -2.81
CA HIS A 16 1.05 -2.82 -2.68
C HIS A 16 2.01 -4.01 -2.75
N ILE A 17 2.96 -4.00 -3.69
CA ILE A 17 3.97 -5.05 -3.82
C ILE A 17 4.87 -5.10 -2.58
N VAL A 18 5.38 -3.95 -2.13
CA VAL A 18 6.25 -3.85 -0.95
C VAL A 18 5.51 -4.28 0.31
N HIS A 19 4.30 -3.77 0.52
CA HIS A 19 3.54 -4.06 1.74
C HIS A 19 3.27 -5.54 1.90
N PHE A 20 2.81 -6.22 0.86
CA PHE A 20 2.51 -7.64 0.94
C PHE A 20 3.79 -8.48 1.05
N TYR A 21 4.71 -8.37 0.08
CA TYR A 21 5.86 -9.27 0.04
C TYR A 21 6.95 -8.94 1.07
N HIS A 22 7.24 -7.67 1.31
CA HIS A 22 8.40 -7.26 2.10
C HIS A 22 8.09 -6.78 3.51
N LEU A 23 6.83 -6.53 3.83
CA LEU A 23 6.40 -6.13 5.17
C LEU A 23 5.52 -7.18 5.85
N SER A 24 4.71 -7.97 5.12
CA SER A 24 3.80 -8.93 5.76
C SER A 24 4.02 -10.39 5.38
N ALA A 25 4.55 -10.71 4.20
CA ALA A 25 4.64 -12.10 3.73
C ALA A 25 5.47 -13.00 4.66
N LEU A 26 6.51 -12.50 5.31
CA LEU A 26 7.34 -13.26 6.23
C LEU A 26 6.60 -13.67 7.53
N ASP A 27 5.47 -13.07 7.82
CA ASP A 27 4.58 -13.48 8.92
C ASP A 27 3.72 -14.71 8.55
N TRP A 28 3.56 -14.99 7.27
CA TRP A 28 2.71 -16.04 6.71
C TRP A 28 3.51 -17.21 6.14
N VAL A 29 4.71 -16.93 5.62
CA VAL A 29 5.53 -17.83 4.83
C VAL A 29 6.67 -18.39 5.67
N ASP A 30 6.70 -19.71 5.85
CA ASP A 30 7.83 -20.41 6.45
C ASP A 30 8.91 -20.70 5.40
N VAL A 31 9.93 -19.86 5.38
CA VAL A 31 11.05 -19.97 4.44
C VAL A 31 11.79 -21.32 4.59
N THR A 32 11.87 -21.88 5.79
CA THR A 32 12.55 -23.15 6.02
C THR A 32 11.73 -24.35 5.53
N SER A 33 10.41 -24.23 5.56
CA SER A 33 9.52 -25.25 5.00
C SER A 33 9.65 -25.35 3.48
N ALA A 34 9.96 -24.29 2.78
CA ALA A 34 10.18 -24.28 1.34
C ALA A 34 11.28 -25.26 0.88
N LEU A 35 12.25 -25.59 1.76
CA LEU A 35 13.27 -26.60 1.47
C LEU A 35 12.71 -28.02 1.30
N LYS A 36 11.54 -28.30 1.84
CA LYS A 36 10.86 -29.60 1.73
C LYS A 36 10.00 -29.71 0.46
N ALA A 37 9.81 -28.58 -0.25
CA ALA A 37 8.95 -28.55 -1.43
C ALA A 37 9.51 -29.39 -2.59
N ASP A 38 8.60 -29.94 -3.36
CA ASP A 38 8.87 -30.50 -4.68
C ASP A 38 8.67 -29.38 -5.74
N PRO A 39 9.73 -28.91 -6.43
CA PRO A 39 9.62 -27.86 -7.42
C PRO A 39 8.65 -28.16 -8.58
N ALA A 40 8.48 -29.45 -8.96
CA ALA A 40 7.55 -29.82 -10.02
C ALA A 40 6.09 -29.68 -9.55
N LYS A 41 5.80 -30.09 -8.31
CA LYS A 41 4.47 -29.90 -7.72
C LYS A 41 4.16 -28.41 -7.49
N ALA A 42 5.14 -27.63 -7.04
CA ALA A 42 4.98 -26.20 -6.88
C ALA A 42 4.70 -25.51 -8.22
N SER A 43 5.40 -25.90 -9.30
CA SER A 43 5.14 -25.39 -10.66
C SER A 43 3.73 -25.73 -11.14
N ALA A 44 3.30 -26.99 -10.99
CA ALA A 44 1.95 -27.42 -11.37
C ALA A 44 0.85 -26.67 -10.57
N LEU A 45 1.08 -26.43 -9.29
CA LEU A 45 0.19 -25.61 -8.46
C LEU A 45 0.11 -24.17 -8.99
N ALA A 46 1.24 -23.54 -9.25
CA ALA A 46 1.30 -22.17 -9.76
C ALA A 46 0.58 -22.02 -11.10
N GLU A 47 0.78 -22.96 -12.03
CA GLU A 47 0.11 -23.00 -13.33
C GLU A 47 -1.41 -23.14 -13.21
N SER A 48 -1.89 -23.80 -12.15
CA SER A 48 -3.33 -23.92 -11.88
C SER A 48 -3.96 -22.61 -11.36
N LEU A 49 -3.16 -21.70 -10.81
CA LEU A 49 -3.60 -20.43 -10.23
C LEU A 49 -3.48 -19.27 -11.21
N SER A 50 -2.44 -19.28 -12.06
CA SER A 50 -2.11 -18.14 -12.90
C SER A 50 -1.25 -18.53 -14.10
N PRO A 51 -1.39 -17.86 -15.26
CA PRO A 51 -0.56 -18.08 -16.44
C PRO A 51 0.83 -17.42 -16.33
N TRP A 52 1.30 -17.08 -15.15
CA TRP A 52 2.59 -16.41 -14.95
C TRP A 52 3.78 -17.26 -15.43
N PRO A 53 4.62 -16.77 -16.36
CA PRO A 53 5.61 -17.63 -17.04
C PRO A 53 6.83 -17.99 -16.17
N HIS A 54 7.07 -17.27 -15.07
CA HIS A 54 8.27 -17.43 -14.25
C HIS A 54 8.09 -18.36 -13.05
N ASN A 55 7.22 -19.35 -13.18
CA ASN A 55 6.95 -20.39 -12.17
C ASN A 55 7.32 -21.79 -12.66
N SER A 56 8.23 -21.88 -13.63
CA SER A 56 8.67 -23.19 -14.13
C SER A 56 9.40 -24.01 -13.06
N THR A 57 9.32 -25.32 -13.17
CA THR A 57 10.06 -26.27 -12.31
C THR A 57 11.53 -25.91 -12.19
N ARG A 58 12.16 -25.46 -13.30
CA ARG A 58 13.59 -25.07 -13.33
C ARG A 58 13.85 -23.83 -12.47
N GLU A 59 13.00 -22.81 -12.57
CA GLU A 59 13.15 -21.56 -11.82
C GLU A 59 12.92 -21.82 -10.31
N LEU A 60 11.89 -22.58 -9.96
CA LEU A 60 11.61 -22.94 -8.58
C LEU A 60 12.72 -23.82 -7.96
N ALA A 61 13.28 -24.75 -8.72
CA ALA A 61 14.44 -25.53 -8.28
C ALA A 61 15.67 -24.62 -8.03
N ALA A 62 15.89 -23.61 -8.88
CA ALA A 62 16.97 -22.65 -8.68
C ALA A 62 16.74 -21.78 -7.42
N VAL A 63 15.51 -21.37 -7.13
CA VAL A 63 15.18 -20.67 -5.88
C VAL A 63 15.45 -21.55 -4.67
N LYS A 64 14.99 -22.80 -4.70
CA LYS A 64 15.26 -23.78 -3.62
C LYS A 64 16.76 -23.94 -3.37
N ALA A 65 17.56 -24.14 -4.42
CA ALA A 65 19.02 -24.26 -4.28
C ALA A 65 19.67 -23.00 -3.69
N LYS A 66 19.17 -21.80 -4.03
CA LYS A 66 19.65 -20.55 -3.39
C LYS A 66 19.33 -20.52 -1.89
N LEU A 67 18.14 -20.97 -1.48
CA LEU A 67 17.79 -21.06 -0.06
C LEU A 67 18.66 -22.07 0.68
N GLU A 68 18.93 -23.24 0.09
CA GLU A 68 19.85 -24.23 0.66
C GLU A 68 21.25 -23.64 0.88
N GLY A 69 21.76 -22.90 -0.09
CA GLY A 69 23.04 -22.22 0.00
C GLY A 69 23.04 -21.11 1.08
N LEU A 70 22.00 -20.32 1.18
CA LEU A 70 21.85 -19.29 2.21
C LEU A 70 21.87 -19.88 3.61
N ILE A 71 21.09 -20.94 3.84
CA ILE A 71 21.03 -21.61 5.15
C ILE A 71 22.36 -22.28 5.49
N ALA A 72 22.98 -22.95 4.52
CA ALA A 72 24.28 -23.59 4.71
C ALA A 72 25.40 -22.61 5.03
N SER A 73 25.33 -21.37 4.53
CA SER A 73 26.32 -20.33 4.81
C SER A 73 26.33 -19.82 6.24
N GLY A 74 25.24 -20.02 6.98
CA GLY A 74 25.03 -19.44 8.31
C GLY A 74 24.91 -17.91 8.34
N GLN A 75 24.90 -17.25 7.19
CA GLN A 75 24.83 -15.79 7.06
C GLN A 75 23.37 -15.32 6.87
N LEU A 76 22.52 -15.70 7.79
CA LEU A 76 21.11 -15.40 7.68
C LEU A 76 20.76 -13.91 7.94
N GLY A 77 21.69 -13.13 8.51
CA GLY A 77 21.47 -11.72 8.80
C GLY A 77 20.23 -11.47 9.64
N ILE A 78 19.35 -10.61 9.16
CA ILE A 78 18.06 -10.29 9.83
C ILE A 78 17.13 -11.53 9.93
N PHE A 79 17.30 -12.53 9.10
CA PHE A 79 16.50 -13.76 9.13
C PHE A 79 16.90 -14.74 10.25
N THR A 80 17.99 -14.50 11.00
CA THR A 80 18.39 -15.35 12.12
C THR A 80 17.37 -15.38 13.26
N ASN A 81 16.60 -14.31 13.40
CA ASN A 81 15.58 -14.16 14.43
C ASN A 81 14.18 -14.55 13.92
N GLY A 82 14.12 -15.20 12.76
CA GLY A 82 12.88 -15.66 12.18
C GLY A 82 12.20 -16.68 13.10
N TYR A 83 10.89 -16.61 13.17
CA TYR A 83 10.02 -17.54 13.88
C TYR A 83 9.52 -18.67 12.96
N TRP A 84 10.28 -18.96 11.92
CA TRP A 84 9.99 -20.03 10.97
C TRP A 84 9.94 -21.38 11.66
N GLY A 85 8.99 -22.21 11.27
CA GLY A 85 8.69 -23.47 11.94
C GLY A 85 7.70 -23.30 13.10
N HIS A 86 7.18 -22.09 13.34
CA HIS A 86 6.12 -21.88 14.33
C HIS A 86 4.83 -22.64 13.90
N PRO A 87 4.14 -23.31 14.84
CA PRO A 87 2.95 -24.12 14.50
C PRO A 87 1.81 -23.36 13.82
N ALA A 88 1.73 -22.05 14.02
CA ALA A 88 0.75 -21.18 13.36
C ALA A 88 1.05 -20.98 11.85
N MET A 89 2.29 -21.25 11.40
CA MET A 89 2.67 -21.19 10.00
C MET A 89 2.41 -22.56 9.34
N HIS A 90 1.26 -22.72 8.70
CA HIS A 90 0.81 -24.03 8.20
C HIS A 90 0.65 -24.10 6.69
N LEU A 91 1.23 -23.16 5.93
CA LEU A 91 1.27 -23.28 4.47
C LEU A 91 2.03 -24.54 4.04
N PRO A 92 1.52 -25.27 3.01
CA PRO A 92 2.25 -26.39 2.41
C PRO A 92 3.64 -25.95 1.90
N PRO A 93 4.64 -26.85 1.92
CA PRO A 93 5.98 -26.54 1.43
C PRO A 93 6.02 -25.95 0.01
N GLU A 94 5.17 -26.45 -0.89
CA GLU A 94 5.08 -25.98 -2.26
C GLU A 94 4.59 -24.52 -2.33
N VAL A 95 3.62 -24.14 -1.50
CA VAL A 95 3.13 -22.75 -1.39
C VAL A 95 4.22 -21.85 -0.79
N ASN A 96 4.94 -22.31 0.24
CA ASN A 96 6.07 -21.58 0.79
C ASN A 96 7.17 -21.36 -0.26
N LEU A 97 7.48 -22.33 -1.11
CA LEU A 97 8.48 -22.17 -2.18
C LEU A 97 8.01 -21.17 -3.23
N LEU A 98 6.75 -21.19 -3.62
CA LEU A 98 6.16 -20.19 -4.53
C LEU A 98 6.24 -18.81 -3.94
N ALA A 99 5.79 -18.64 -2.69
CA ALA A 99 5.79 -17.35 -2.02
C ALA A 99 7.21 -16.76 -1.88
N VAL A 100 8.22 -17.58 -1.61
CA VAL A 100 9.64 -17.14 -1.60
C VAL A 100 10.11 -16.75 -3.00
N SER A 101 9.73 -17.51 -4.03
CA SER A 101 10.05 -17.15 -5.43
C SER A 101 9.42 -15.80 -5.80
N HIS A 102 8.16 -15.61 -5.49
CA HIS A 102 7.43 -14.37 -5.76
C HIS A 102 7.98 -13.19 -4.94
N TYR A 103 8.38 -13.41 -3.68
CA TYR A 103 9.09 -12.41 -2.87
C TYR A 103 10.35 -11.88 -3.56
N LEU A 104 11.16 -12.78 -4.14
CA LEU A 104 12.37 -12.39 -4.87
C LEU A 104 12.04 -11.65 -6.18
N GLN A 105 11.01 -12.08 -6.90
CA GLN A 105 10.54 -11.39 -8.10
C GLN A 105 9.97 -10.00 -7.75
N ALA A 106 9.24 -9.88 -6.65
CA ALA A 106 8.67 -8.62 -6.17
C ALA A 106 9.72 -7.53 -5.94
N LEU A 107 10.95 -7.89 -5.51
CA LEU A 107 12.08 -6.94 -5.43
C LEU A 107 12.39 -6.27 -6.77
N ASP A 108 12.26 -6.99 -7.87
CA ASP A 108 12.51 -6.44 -9.20
C ASP A 108 11.34 -5.57 -9.68
N TYR A 109 10.10 -6.00 -9.44
CA TYR A 109 8.91 -5.27 -9.86
C TYR A 109 8.69 -3.95 -9.09
N GLN A 110 8.96 -3.91 -7.78
CA GLN A 110 8.99 -2.64 -7.04
C GLN A 110 10.04 -1.67 -7.59
N ARG A 111 11.23 -2.18 -7.98
CA ARG A 111 12.28 -1.38 -8.60
C ARG A 111 11.82 -0.79 -9.95
N LYS A 112 11.07 -1.55 -10.76
CA LYS A 112 10.51 -1.08 -12.03
C LYS A 112 9.51 0.05 -11.80
N ALA A 113 8.56 -0.11 -10.86
CA ALA A 113 7.61 0.94 -10.50
C ALA A 113 8.32 2.21 -10.01
N ASN A 114 9.37 2.07 -9.18
CA ASN A 114 10.18 3.19 -8.72
C ASN A 114 10.92 3.93 -9.84
N LYS A 115 11.29 3.29 -10.93
CA LYS A 115 11.86 3.98 -12.10
C LYS A 115 10.87 4.96 -12.72
N VAL A 116 9.60 4.58 -12.79
CA VAL A 116 8.53 5.47 -13.29
C VAL A 116 8.41 6.70 -12.37
N VAL A 117 8.38 6.48 -11.06
CA VAL A 117 8.38 7.57 -10.09
C VAL A 117 9.58 8.48 -10.25
N ALA A 118 10.79 7.93 -10.42
CA ALA A 118 12.01 8.71 -10.60
C ALA A 118 12.01 9.54 -11.89
N ILE A 119 11.48 9.00 -12.99
CA ILE A 119 11.37 9.73 -14.26
C ILE A 119 10.39 10.90 -14.13
N LEU A 120 9.23 10.67 -13.52
CA LEU A 120 8.19 11.69 -13.36
C LEU A 120 8.45 12.65 -12.22
N GLY A 121 9.07 12.20 -11.14
CA GLY A 121 9.29 12.93 -9.90
C GLY A 121 10.71 13.45 -9.68
N SER A 122 11.62 13.20 -10.65
CA SER A 122 13.06 13.52 -10.63
C SER A 122 13.88 12.72 -9.62
N LYS A 123 13.26 12.08 -8.65
CA LYS A 123 13.83 11.08 -7.74
C LYS A 123 12.73 10.25 -7.08
N THR A 124 13.11 9.21 -6.35
CA THR A 124 12.23 8.34 -5.56
C THR A 124 12.89 8.04 -4.20
N PRO A 125 12.12 7.75 -3.13
CA PRO A 125 10.65 7.74 -3.05
C PRO A 125 10.07 9.15 -2.90
N ASN A 126 10.78 10.12 -2.36
CA ASN A 126 10.31 11.49 -2.13
C ASN A 126 10.61 12.35 -3.34
N ILE A 127 9.60 12.63 -4.14
CA ILE A 127 9.73 13.43 -5.35
C ILE A 127 10.16 14.88 -5.03
N GLN A 128 10.90 15.49 -5.94
CA GLN A 128 11.47 16.83 -5.73
C GLN A 128 11.05 17.86 -6.77
N ASN A 129 10.11 17.55 -7.63
CA ASN A 129 9.68 18.39 -8.74
C ASN A 129 8.29 19.03 -8.54
N LEU A 130 7.73 18.95 -7.33
CA LEU A 130 6.46 19.59 -7.03
C LEU A 130 6.59 21.12 -7.15
N ALA A 131 5.63 21.72 -7.80
CA ALA A 131 5.50 23.16 -7.94
C ALA A 131 4.08 23.60 -7.59
N VAL A 132 3.89 24.88 -7.26
CA VAL A 132 2.57 25.45 -7.03
C VAL A 132 1.72 25.24 -8.29
N GLY A 133 0.57 24.58 -8.13
CA GLY A 133 -0.35 24.25 -9.21
C GLY A 133 0.05 23.05 -10.09
N GLY A 134 1.17 22.36 -9.81
CA GLY A 134 1.56 21.20 -10.64
C GLY A 134 2.94 20.63 -10.32
N VAL A 135 3.70 20.41 -11.37
CA VAL A 135 5.06 19.85 -11.35
C VAL A 135 5.98 20.63 -12.30
N ALA A 136 7.26 20.68 -11.98
CA ALA A 136 8.29 21.35 -12.78
C ALA A 136 8.84 20.43 -13.91
N ASN A 137 7.99 19.63 -14.55
CA ASN A 137 8.38 18.81 -15.69
C ASN A 137 8.23 19.62 -16.98
N ALA A 138 9.30 19.71 -17.74
CA ALA A 138 9.19 20.17 -19.12
C ALA A 138 8.69 19.01 -20.01
N ILE A 139 7.77 19.29 -20.91
CA ILE A 139 7.25 18.34 -21.89
C ILE A 139 7.63 18.87 -23.27
N ASN A 140 8.44 18.12 -23.98
CA ASN A 140 8.76 18.38 -25.38
C ASN A 140 9.07 17.02 -26.03
N LEU A 141 8.24 16.62 -26.98
CA LEU A 141 8.28 15.30 -27.59
C LEU A 141 9.55 15.05 -28.38
N ASP A 142 10.25 16.10 -28.81
CA ASP A 142 11.45 16.06 -29.66
C ASP A 142 12.75 16.38 -28.90
N ASN A 143 12.71 16.39 -27.55
CA ASN A 143 13.87 16.72 -26.70
C ASN A 143 14.17 15.67 -25.64
N ASP A 144 15.33 15.06 -25.69
CA ASP A 144 15.74 13.98 -24.79
C ASP A 144 15.89 14.42 -23.32
N ALA A 145 16.09 15.70 -23.06
CA ALA A 145 16.19 16.21 -21.68
C ALA A 145 14.82 16.39 -20.98
N THR A 146 13.73 16.28 -21.72
CA THR A 146 12.38 16.49 -21.22
C THR A 146 11.57 15.18 -21.19
N LEU A 147 10.30 15.23 -20.80
CA LEU A 147 9.36 14.14 -21.08
C LEU A 147 9.07 14.13 -22.57
N ASN A 148 9.63 13.16 -23.26
CA ASN A 148 9.50 12.92 -24.69
C ASN A 148 8.72 11.63 -24.97
N MET A 149 8.54 11.28 -26.25
CA MET A 149 7.81 10.08 -26.63
C MET A 149 8.47 8.78 -26.13
N GLU A 150 9.80 8.70 -26.16
CA GLU A 150 10.55 7.53 -25.68
C GLU A 150 10.28 7.27 -24.19
N LYS A 151 10.37 8.31 -23.35
CA LYS A 151 10.05 8.21 -21.93
C LYS A 151 8.60 7.85 -21.66
N LEU A 152 7.66 8.37 -22.45
CA LEU A 152 6.25 8.03 -22.32
C LEU A 152 5.99 6.56 -22.66
N TYR A 153 6.58 6.04 -23.73
CA TYR A 153 6.51 4.62 -24.06
C TYR A 153 7.15 3.76 -22.98
N PHE A 154 8.34 4.14 -22.51
CA PHE A 154 9.00 3.43 -21.41
C PHE A 154 8.14 3.37 -20.14
N ILE A 155 7.51 4.49 -19.77
CA ILE A 155 6.59 4.55 -18.62
C ILE A 155 5.40 3.61 -18.84
N LYS A 156 4.76 3.69 -20.01
CA LYS A 156 3.62 2.85 -20.35
C LYS A 156 3.98 1.37 -20.26
N ASP A 157 5.00 0.94 -20.97
CA ASP A 157 5.42 -0.47 -21.03
C ASP A 157 5.81 -0.98 -19.63
N THR A 158 6.51 -0.15 -18.84
CA THR A 158 6.87 -0.51 -17.46
C THR A 158 5.66 -0.67 -16.56
N LEU A 159 4.67 0.22 -16.65
CA LEU A 159 3.44 0.13 -15.86
C LEU A 159 2.60 -1.09 -16.26
N GLU A 160 2.52 -1.41 -17.56
CA GLU A 160 1.84 -2.62 -18.06
C GLU A 160 2.52 -3.90 -17.54
N GLU A 161 3.85 -3.91 -17.52
CA GLU A 161 4.63 -5.02 -16.97
C GLU A 161 4.40 -5.20 -15.47
N VAL A 162 4.45 -4.11 -14.69
CA VAL A 162 4.18 -4.14 -13.24
C VAL A 162 2.73 -4.54 -12.96
N LYS A 163 1.78 -4.01 -13.73
CA LYS A 163 0.37 -4.41 -13.63
C LYS A 163 0.19 -5.90 -13.89
N THR A 164 0.86 -6.46 -14.88
CA THR A 164 0.79 -7.90 -15.17
C THR A 164 1.28 -8.74 -13.99
N PHE A 165 2.36 -8.31 -13.32
CA PHE A 165 2.81 -8.95 -12.07
C PHE A 165 1.76 -8.85 -10.96
N VAL A 166 1.11 -7.71 -10.80
CA VAL A 166 0.03 -7.53 -9.81
C VAL A 166 -1.13 -8.48 -10.12
N ASP A 167 -1.59 -8.54 -11.36
CA ASP A 167 -2.74 -9.35 -11.75
C ASP A 167 -2.46 -10.85 -11.70
N GLN A 168 -1.25 -11.27 -12.06
CA GLN A 168 -0.92 -12.68 -12.25
C GLN A 168 -0.12 -13.32 -11.10
N VAL A 169 0.43 -12.52 -10.20
CA VAL A 169 1.24 -13.01 -9.07
C VAL A 169 0.69 -12.48 -7.75
N TYR A 170 0.69 -11.17 -7.56
CA TYR A 170 0.30 -10.56 -6.30
C TYR A 170 -1.14 -10.89 -5.89
N LEU A 171 -2.10 -10.67 -6.77
CA LEU A 171 -3.52 -10.93 -6.48
C LEU A 171 -3.80 -12.42 -6.21
N PRO A 172 -3.33 -13.37 -7.04
CA PRO A 172 -3.44 -14.80 -6.73
C PRO A 172 -2.81 -15.19 -5.40
N ASP A 173 -1.63 -14.68 -5.06
CA ASP A 173 -0.95 -14.97 -3.80
C ASP A 173 -1.75 -14.47 -2.59
N VAL A 174 -2.24 -13.22 -2.64
CA VAL A 174 -3.08 -12.66 -1.56
C VAL A 174 -4.30 -13.51 -1.31
N ILE A 175 -5.00 -13.92 -2.38
CA ILE A 175 -6.21 -14.76 -2.26
C ILE A 175 -5.86 -16.15 -1.75
N ALA A 176 -4.85 -16.80 -2.33
CA ALA A 176 -4.47 -18.17 -1.98
C ALA A 176 -3.97 -18.26 -0.53
N ILE A 177 -3.05 -17.38 -0.14
CA ILE A 177 -2.50 -17.36 1.23
C ILE A 177 -3.59 -16.95 2.23
N GLY A 178 -4.35 -15.89 1.95
CA GLY A 178 -5.43 -15.43 2.82
C GLY A 178 -6.50 -16.48 3.04
N SER A 179 -6.81 -17.31 2.03
CA SER A 179 -7.77 -18.40 2.15
C SER A 179 -7.28 -19.55 3.06
N MET A 180 -5.97 -19.67 3.25
CA MET A 180 -5.36 -20.68 4.12
C MET A 180 -5.27 -20.23 5.59
N TYR A 181 -5.52 -18.94 5.88
CA TYR A 181 -5.50 -18.35 7.23
C TYR A 181 -6.81 -17.61 7.57
N PRO A 182 -8.00 -18.21 7.37
CA PRO A 182 -9.27 -17.50 7.57
C PRO A 182 -9.46 -17.03 9.02
N GLU A 183 -8.88 -17.74 9.99
CA GLU A 183 -8.94 -17.40 11.42
C GLU A 183 -8.19 -16.09 11.73
N TRP A 184 -7.23 -15.70 10.91
CA TRP A 184 -6.45 -14.48 11.13
C TRP A 184 -7.17 -13.21 10.70
N LEU A 185 -8.22 -13.34 9.88
CA LEU A 185 -9.02 -12.20 9.45
C LEU A 185 -9.73 -11.47 10.61
N GLY A 186 -9.90 -12.16 11.74
CA GLY A 186 -10.47 -11.59 12.96
C GLY A 186 -9.45 -10.93 13.89
N PHE A 187 -8.15 -11.10 13.66
CA PHE A 187 -7.12 -10.55 14.53
C PHE A 187 -6.83 -9.09 14.16
N GLY A 188 -6.71 -8.23 15.17
CA GLY A 188 -6.40 -6.82 14.97
C GLY A 188 -7.49 -6.04 14.25
N ALA A 189 -8.73 -6.51 14.29
CA ALA A 189 -9.86 -5.79 13.73
C ALA A 189 -9.96 -4.39 14.34
N GLY A 190 -9.96 -3.37 13.48
CA GLY A 190 -10.09 -1.97 13.87
C GLY A 190 -11.53 -1.55 14.11
N VAL A 191 -11.74 -0.24 14.16
CA VAL A 191 -13.09 0.34 14.19
C VAL A 191 -13.78 0.13 12.83
N THR A 192 -15.10 0.03 12.86
CA THR A 192 -15.91 -0.14 11.66
C THR A 192 -16.46 1.17 11.09
N ASN A 193 -15.90 2.29 11.51
CA ASN A 193 -16.19 3.60 10.92
C ASN A 193 -15.09 3.92 9.91
N TYR A 194 -15.48 4.27 8.70
CA TYR A 194 -14.55 4.51 7.60
C TYR A 194 -14.69 5.93 7.07
N MET A 195 -13.58 6.57 6.74
CA MET A 195 -13.58 7.88 6.10
C MET A 195 -12.47 7.96 5.05
N ALA A 196 -12.79 8.56 3.92
CA ALA A 196 -11.82 8.95 2.91
C ALA A 196 -12.18 10.34 2.37
N VAL A 197 -11.16 11.15 2.08
CA VAL A 197 -11.33 12.35 1.27
C VAL A 197 -11.25 11.97 -0.21
N PRO A 198 -11.85 12.73 -1.12
CA PRO A 198 -11.73 12.46 -2.55
C PRO A 198 -10.28 12.59 -3.00
N ASP A 199 -9.86 11.75 -3.96
CA ASP A 199 -8.48 11.73 -4.45
C ASP A 199 -8.42 11.55 -5.98
N LEU A 200 -7.21 11.64 -6.57
CA LEU A 200 -6.96 11.65 -8.00
C LEU A 200 -7.77 12.72 -8.74
N PRO A 201 -7.56 14.02 -8.45
CA PRO A 201 -8.30 15.09 -9.10
C PRO A 201 -8.09 15.07 -10.62
N LEU A 202 -9.20 15.13 -11.35
CA LEU A 202 -9.24 15.07 -12.82
C LEU A 202 -9.18 16.46 -13.46
N ASP A 203 -9.39 17.51 -12.67
CA ASP A 203 -9.33 18.89 -13.13
C ASP A 203 -8.30 19.72 -12.34
N SER A 204 -7.97 20.91 -12.85
CA SER A 204 -7.02 21.83 -12.21
C SER A 204 -7.59 22.56 -10.99
N LYS A 205 -8.90 22.53 -10.81
CA LYS A 205 -9.61 23.22 -9.73
C LYS A 205 -9.84 22.32 -8.52
N GLY A 206 -9.64 21.00 -8.67
CA GLY A 206 -9.95 20.01 -7.64
C GLY A 206 -11.45 19.95 -7.34
N THR A 207 -12.27 19.94 -8.39
CA THR A 207 -13.72 19.84 -8.33
C THR A 207 -14.24 18.50 -8.83
N GLU A 208 -13.44 17.78 -9.61
CA GLU A 208 -13.72 16.45 -10.12
C GLU A 208 -12.62 15.49 -9.66
N PHE A 209 -13.00 14.33 -9.17
CA PHE A 209 -12.08 13.32 -8.64
C PHE A 209 -12.42 11.95 -9.20
N ASP A 210 -11.40 11.14 -9.48
CA ASP A 210 -11.59 9.74 -9.86
C ASP A 210 -12.02 8.91 -8.66
N LEU A 211 -11.33 9.06 -7.52
CA LEU A 211 -11.67 8.35 -6.31
C LEU A 211 -12.59 9.20 -5.42
N PRO A 212 -13.80 8.72 -5.10
CA PRO A 212 -14.75 9.46 -4.28
C PRO A 212 -14.34 9.48 -2.82
N GLY A 213 -14.70 10.55 -2.14
CA GLY A 213 -14.63 10.67 -0.68
C GLY A 213 -15.95 10.39 0.00
N GLY A 214 -15.93 10.15 1.30
CA GLY A 214 -17.13 9.94 2.10
C GLY A 214 -16.86 9.38 3.48
N VAL A 215 -17.96 9.09 4.17
CA VAL A 215 -17.98 8.49 5.50
C VAL A 215 -18.97 7.33 5.51
N ILE A 216 -18.57 6.21 6.11
CA ILE A 216 -19.41 5.05 6.40
C ILE A 216 -19.30 4.75 7.90
N MET A 217 -20.42 4.61 8.59
CA MET A 217 -20.47 4.42 10.03
C MET A 217 -20.91 3.00 10.38
N GLY A 218 -20.24 2.40 11.38
CA GLY A 218 -20.64 1.08 11.91
C GLY A 218 -20.53 -0.08 10.92
N GLY A 219 -19.78 0.06 9.82
CA GLY A 219 -19.69 -0.95 8.76
C GLY A 219 -20.94 -1.03 7.87
N ASP A 220 -21.92 -0.15 8.07
CA ASP A 220 -23.13 -0.10 7.26
C ASP A 220 -22.91 0.73 5.99
N LEU A 221 -22.77 0.06 4.85
CA LEU A 221 -22.61 0.72 3.55
C LEU A 221 -23.79 1.62 3.18
N GLY A 222 -24.99 1.34 3.72
CA GLY A 222 -26.17 2.18 3.55
C GLY A 222 -26.07 3.52 4.28
N SER A 223 -25.14 3.66 5.24
CA SER A 223 -24.87 4.91 5.94
C SER A 223 -23.94 5.87 5.18
N PHE A 224 -23.56 5.53 3.95
CA PHE A 224 -22.62 6.33 3.15
C PHE A 224 -23.08 7.79 3.03
N ARG A 225 -22.20 8.70 3.40
CA ARG A 225 -22.35 10.14 3.24
C ARG A 225 -21.18 10.65 2.41
N PRO A 226 -21.39 11.25 1.23
CA PRO A 226 -20.31 11.71 0.37
C PRO A 226 -19.56 12.90 1.00
N ILE A 227 -18.25 12.98 0.74
CA ILE A 227 -17.41 14.15 0.89
C ILE A 227 -16.89 14.47 -0.52
N GLU A 228 -17.36 15.58 -1.08
CA GLU A 228 -17.07 15.92 -2.48
C GLU A 228 -15.78 16.73 -2.65
N ARG A 229 -15.37 17.44 -1.61
CA ARG A 229 -14.21 18.34 -1.62
C ARG A 229 -13.54 18.43 -0.25
N PHE A 230 -12.31 18.94 -0.20
CA PHE A 230 -11.59 19.18 1.06
C PHE A 230 -12.24 20.26 1.93
N ASP A 231 -12.93 21.21 1.31
CA ASP A 231 -13.69 22.26 1.97
C ASP A 231 -15.16 21.92 2.16
N ASP A 232 -15.52 20.63 2.09
CA ASP A 232 -16.86 20.15 2.34
C ASP A 232 -17.32 20.48 3.77
N PRO A 233 -18.50 21.09 3.95
CA PRO A 233 -19.00 21.46 5.27
C PRO A 233 -19.12 20.30 6.24
N LEU A 234 -19.41 19.06 5.74
CA LEU A 234 -19.46 17.87 6.57
C LEU A 234 -18.08 17.58 7.17
N PHE A 235 -17.03 17.63 6.33
CA PHE A 235 -15.66 17.41 6.77
C PHE A 235 -15.21 18.49 7.76
N GLN A 236 -15.36 19.76 7.40
CA GLN A 236 -14.93 20.89 8.21
C GLN A 236 -15.63 20.97 9.58
N ALA A 237 -16.94 20.74 9.61
CA ALA A 237 -17.73 20.87 10.84
C ALA A 237 -17.63 19.67 11.79
N LYS A 238 -17.12 18.52 11.32
CA LYS A 238 -17.23 17.27 12.04
C LYS A 238 -15.90 16.61 12.37
N VAL A 239 -14.81 17.06 11.76
CA VAL A 239 -13.44 16.60 12.09
C VAL A 239 -12.85 17.49 13.16
N GLU A 240 -12.43 16.86 14.24
CA GLU A 240 -11.74 17.50 15.36
C GLU A 240 -10.39 16.82 15.58
N GLU A 241 -9.37 17.58 15.89
CA GLU A 241 -8.09 17.05 16.35
C GLU A 241 -7.98 17.21 17.88
N SER A 242 -7.34 16.27 18.56
CA SER A 242 -7.07 16.34 19.98
C SER A 242 -5.58 16.31 20.25
N VAL A 243 -5.11 17.16 21.14
CA VAL A 243 -3.74 17.20 21.65
C VAL A 243 -3.61 16.73 23.09
N ALA A 244 -4.67 16.22 23.69
CA ALA A 244 -4.69 15.78 25.10
C ALA A 244 -3.54 14.81 25.44
N HIS A 245 -3.14 13.96 24.49
CA HIS A 245 -2.05 12.98 24.64
C HIS A 245 -0.83 13.27 23.76
N ALA A 246 -0.81 14.44 23.11
CA ALA A 246 0.28 14.84 22.24
C ALA A 246 1.07 16.01 22.84
N TRP A 247 2.36 16.09 22.51
CA TRP A 247 3.28 17.11 23.03
C TRP A 247 3.00 18.50 22.47
N TYR A 248 1.82 19.03 22.81
CA TYR A 248 1.39 20.39 22.55
C TYR A 248 0.81 21.01 23.82
N GLU A 249 0.83 22.32 23.96
CA GLU A 249 0.26 23.03 25.10
C GLU A 249 -1.25 22.73 25.28
N GLY A 250 -1.65 22.43 26.51
CA GLY A 250 -3.05 22.22 26.86
C GLY A 250 -3.67 20.93 26.32
N ASP A 251 -4.98 20.96 26.15
CA ASP A 251 -5.84 19.88 25.69
C ASP A 251 -6.68 20.26 24.47
N TRP A 252 -6.17 21.16 23.64
CA TRP A 252 -6.83 21.68 22.45
C TRP A 252 -7.51 20.59 21.62
N GLN A 253 -8.78 20.79 21.29
CA GLN A 253 -9.61 19.85 20.56
C GLN A 253 -10.54 20.60 19.61
N LYS A 254 -10.11 20.85 18.39
CA LYS A 254 -10.82 21.66 17.39
C LYS A 254 -10.50 21.22 15.98
N HIS A 255 -11.29 21.74 15.03
CA HIS A 255 -10.92 21.65 13.62
C HIS A 255 -9.67 22.49 13.34
N PRO A 256 -8.66 21.99 12.62
CA PRO A 256 -7.39 22.69 12.41
C PRO A 256 -7.51 24.03 11.67
N TRP A 257 -8.63 24.32 11.01
CA TRP A 257 -8.85 25.58 10.29
C TRP A 257 -9.58 26.67 11.10
N GLU A 258 -10.06 26.32 12.28
CA GLU A 258 -10.84 27.25 13.10
C GLU A 258 -10.00 28.06 14.07
N GLU A 259 -8.75 27.67 14.29
CA GLU A 259 -7.94 28.27 15.35
C GLU A 259 -6.45 28.35 15.02
N GLU A 260 -5.75 29.09 15.89
CA GLU A 260 -4.29 29.08 15.89
C GLU A 260 -3.76 27.65 16.07
N MET A 261 -2.68 27.37 15.36
CA MET A 261 -2.00 26.07 15.50
C MET A 261 -1.60 25.83 16.95
N PRO A 262 -1.82 24.64 17.51
CA PRO A 262 -1.38 24.32 18.86
C PRO A 262 0.14 24.42 18.95
N ARG A 263 0.65 24.95 20.07
CA ARG A 263 2.08 25.17 20.29
C ARG A 263 2.74 23.87 20.75
N PRO A 264 3.87 23.47 20.14
CA PRO A 264 4.62 22.32 20.59
C PRO A 264 5.14 22.49 22.03
N GLU A 265 4.96 21.49 22.86
CA GLU A 265 5.51 21.40 24.23
C GLU A 265 5.97 19.95 24.50
N TYR A 266 7.28 19.72 24.45
CA TYR A 266 7.84 18.40 24.70
C TYR A 266 8.03 18.18 26.21
N THR A 267 7.34 17.17 26.75
CA THR A 267 7.35 16.87 28.18
C THR A 267 8.10 15.58 28.54
N ASP A 268 8.74 14.94 27.55
CA ASP A 268 9.67 13.80 27.75
C ASP A 268 9.08 12.63 28.54
N PHE A 269 7.88 12.18 28.19
CA PHE A 269 7.20 11.08 28.90
C PHE A 269 7.01 11.31 30.41
N GLN A 270 6.82 12.56 30.81
CA GLN A 270 6.40 12.88 32.19
C GLN A 270 4.98 12.36 32.48
N ASP A 271 4.58 12.36 33.73
CA ASP A 271 3.26 11.88 34.18
C ASP A 271 2.09 12.82 33.86
N ASP A 272 2.19 13.61 32.79
CA ASP A 272 1.15 14.47 32.29
C ASP A 272 0.20 13.80 31.29
N GLY A 273 0.42 12.53 30.95
CA GLY A 273 -0.36 11.75 30.01
C GLY A 273 -0.03 12.00 28.54
N LYS A 274 0.98 12.82 28.24
CA LYS A 274 1.44 13.08 26.87
C LYS A 274 2.58 12.11 26.50
N TYR A 275 2.50 11.50 25.30
CA TYR A 275 3.45 10.44 24.93
C TYR A 275 3.81 10.42 23.44
N SER A 276 3.31 11.36 22.63
CA SER A 276 3.48 11.35 21.18
C SER A 276 3.43 12.75 20.60
N TRP A 277 3.98 12.94 19.40
CA TRP A 277 3.74 14.12 18.57
C TRP A 277 2.48 14.00 17.71
N VAL A 278 1.87 12.81 17.66
CA VAL A 278 0.71 12.52 16.84
C VAL A 278 -0.55 13.01 17.56
N LYS A 279 -1.28 13.90 16.89
CA LYS A 279 -2.61 14.32 17.33
C LYS A 279 -3.63 13.20 17.08
N ALA A 280 -4.74 13.22 17.79
CA ALA A 280 -5.78 12.18 17.72
C ALA A 280 -7.05 12.73 17.06
N PRO A 281 -7.15 12.72 15.71
CA PRO A 281 -8.34 13.20 15.02
C PRO A 281 -9.54 12.28 15.25
N ARG A 282 -10.72 12.90 15.25
CA ARG A 282 -12.02 12.23 15.37
C ARG A 282 -13.02 12.83 14.41
N PHE A 283 -13.95 12.02 13.92
CA PHE A 283 -15.11 12.47 13.17
C PHE A 283 -16.36 12.27 14.03
N GLU A 284 -17.07 13.35 14.36
CA GLU A 284 -18.22 13.31 15.30
C GLU A 284 -17.84 12.61 16.63
N GLY A 285 -16.66 12.89 17.16
CA GLY A 285 -16.12 12.28 18.38
C GLY A 285 -15.70 10.80 18.25
N LYS A 286 -15.78 10.20 17.06
CA LYS A 286 -15.48 8.77 16.84
C LYS A 286 -14.16 8.57 16.11
N ALA A 287 -13.46 7.50 16.48
CA ALA A 287 -12.32 7.03 15.71
C ALA A 287 -12.75 6.51 14.34
N MET A 288 -11.97 6.82 13.31
CA MET A 288 -12.22 6.43 11.93
C MET A 288 -11.05 5.59 11.41
N GLN A 289 -11.35 4.58 10.64
CA GLN A 289 -10.37 3.89 9.82
C GLN A 289 -10.25 4.65 8.49
N VAL A 290 -9.03 5.08 8.19
CA VAL A 290 -8.69 5.80 6.95
C VAL A 290 -7.67 4.98 6.15
N GLY A 291 -7.46 5.34 4.89
CA GLY A 291 -6.50 4.69 4.01
C GLY A 291 -7.13 3.84 2.91
N PRO A 292 -6.39 2.90 2.30
CA PRO A 292 -6.82 2.20 1.08
C PRO A 292 -8.16 1.47 1.20
N LEU A 293 -8.41 0.78 2.34
CA LEU A 293 -9.68 0.10 2.55
C LEU A 293 -10.86 1.09 2.56
N ALA A 294 -10.71 2.20 3.30
CA ALA A 294 -11.75 3.23 3.34
C ALA A 294 -12.02 3.79 1.94
N GLN A 295 -10.96 4.08 1.15
CA GLN A 295 -11.08 4.58 -0.21
C GLN A 295 -11.86 3.61 -1.12
N ILE A 296 -11.55 2.32 -1.05
CA ILE A 296 -12.26 1.30 -1.83
C ILE A 296 -13.73 1.17 -1.38
N LEU A 297 -14.00 1.22 -0.08
CA LEU A 297 -15.38 1.17 0.43
C LEU A 297 -16.20 2.39 -0.02
N MET A 298 -15.61 3.60 -0.06
CA MET A 298 -16.26 4.78 -0.62
C MET A 298 -16.54 4.60 -2.11
N GLY A 299 -15.58 4.08 -2.87
CA GLY A 299 -15.77 3.75 -4.28
C GLY A 299 -16.90 2.76 -4.51
N TYR A 300 -16.94 1.68 -3.72
CA TYR A 300 -18.00 0.68 -3.81
C TYR A 300 -19.38 1.28 -3.46
N ALA A 301 -19.49 1.99 -2.34
CA ALA A 301 -20.74 2.57 -1.88
C ALA A 301 -21.30 3.68 -2.80
N SER A 302 -20.40 4.40 -3.51
CA SER A 302 -20.79 5.42 -4.50
C SER A 302 -21.10 4.86 -5.89
N GLY A 303 -20.84 3.56 -6.14
CA GLY A 303 -21.02 2.95 -7.46
C GLY A 303 -19.93 3.30 -8.46
N HIS A 304 -18.70 3.53 -8.00
CA HIS A 304 -17.56 3.78 -8.88
C HIS A 304 -17.36 2.62 -9.88
N GLU A 305 -17.23 2.95 -11.16
CA GLU A 305 -17.32 1.97 -12.26
C GLU A 305 -16.35 0.79 -12.15
N LEU A 306 -15.09 1.04 -11.79
CA LEU A 306 -14.06 -0.01 -11.69
C LEU A 306 -14.11 -0.75 -10.34
N ILE A 307 -14.45 -0.05 -9.26
CA ILE A 307 -14.44 -0.63 -7.91
C ILE A 307 -15.68 -1.49 -7.65
N SER A 308 -16.78 -1.19 -8.33
CA SER A 308 -18.06 -1.91 -8.15
C SER A 308 -18.15 -3.21 -8.98
N LYS A 309 -17.21 -3.44 -9.88
CA LYS A 309 -17.10 -4.68 -10.70
C LYS A 309 -16.27 -5.75 -10.02
#